data_38acd8c42f951b2ae09753e9dd80a45e
#
_entry.id   38acd8c42f951b2ae09753e9dd80a45e
#
_cell.length_a   1.000
_cell.length_b   1.000
_cell.length_c   1.000
_cell.angle_alpha   90.00
_cell.angle_beta   90.00
_cell.angle_gamma   90.00
#
_symmetry.space_group_name_H-M   'P 1'
#
loop_
_entity.id
_entity.type
_entity.pdbx_description
1 polymer ?
#
loop_
_entity_poly.entity_id
_entity_poly.type
_entity_poly.pdbx_seq_one_letter_code
_entity_poly.pdbx_strand_id
1 'polypeptide(L)'
;MPGFHHADCRRFERLALGLLAGAILSFVSFAFGTAHAEDPGAFLKGQTVQFVVGYSPGGGYDTYARMLAPHFEKLTGATVVVENKPGGGGMTALNQLVRGKPDGLSVQVLNGESAIMWQLLKQTGVAYDMTKVSVLGRIQEEPHFFLVNPKLPDSLKEIAASGRKLKFTATRRIDNLGDYAAITCEALKMNCQIITGYKGSKEAGLAVMNGEADALTISESSGFTYAQGGRTKIVATIGHKRSELMPNMPTVYEMFELTPEQKWWFDFRLSIKAIGRCLVAAPGIPADRLAYLQKVWKQVLTDPALIAEGKKIHHEFDYESPAKLKSIIGDLFEKLPADKRDKVYDVLVNKFSS
;
A
#
# COMPACT_ATOMS: atom_id res chain seq x y z
N MET A 1 -101.05 -28.30 11.23
CA MET A 1 -100.10 -28.17 12.35
C MET A 1 -98.80 -27.71 11.78
N PRO A 2 -98.21 -26.57 12.27
CA PRO A 2 -97.26 -25.81 11.50
C PRO A 2 -95.82 -26.27 11.68
N GLY A 3 -95.03 -26.10 10.59
CA GLY A 3 -93.62 -26.40 10.51
C GLY A 3 -92.74 -25.27 11.10
N PHE A 4 -91.71 -25.68 11.74
CA PHE A 4 -90.64 -24.75 12.26
C PHE A 4 -89.62 -24.53 11.17
N HIS A 5 -89.37 -23.24 10.89
CA HIS A 5 -88.42 -22.80 9.91
C HIS A 5 -86.92 -22.91 10.44
N HIS A 6 -86.16 -23.62 9.63
CA HIS A 6 -84.69 -23.71 9.73
C HIS A 6 -83.99 -22.48 9.08
N ALA A 7 -84.17 -21.27 9.61
CA ALA A 7 -83.54 -20.07 8.97
C ALA A 7 -82.59 -19.26 9.85
N ASP A 8 -82.48 -19.54 11.14
CA ASP A 8 -81.74 -18.62 12.06
C ASP A 8 -80.36 -19.13 12.48
N CYS A 9 -79.94 -20.36 12.15
CA CYS A 9 -78.62 -20.88 12.59
C CYS A 9 -77.42 -20.44 11.72
N ARG A 10 -77.65 -20.04 10.47
CA ARG A 10 -76.59 -19.64 9.53
C ARG A 10 -76.11 -18.16 9.63
N ARG A 11 -76.84 -17.34 10.33
CA ARG A 11 -76.48 -15.92 10.51
C ARG A 11 -75.51 -15.66 11.67
N PHE A 12 -75.53 -16.53 12.68
CA PHE A 12 -74.61 -16.43 13.84
C PHE A 12 -73.19 -16.95 13.54
N GLU A 13 -73.07 -17.99 12.68
CA GLU A 13 -71.76 -18.52 12.31
C GLU A 13 -70.95 -17.57 11.40
N ARG A 14 -71.63 -16.75 10.57
CA ARG A 14 -70.94 -15.81 9.70
C ARG A 14 -70.45 -14.55 10.45
N LEU A 15 -71.05 -14.18 11.55
CA LEU A 15 -70.57 -13.06 12.40
C LEU A 15 -69.41 -13.46 13.31
N ALA A 16 -69.36 -14.72 13.76
CA ALA A 16 -68.27 -15.22 14.59
C ALA A 16 -66.96 -15.44 13.77
N LEU A 17 -67.08 -15.89 12.50
CA LEU A 17 -65.88 -16.02 11.61
C LEU A 17 -65.31 -14.66 11.16
N GLY A 18 -66.11 -13.64 11.02
CA GLY A 18 -65.68 -12.28 10.64
C GLY A 18 -64.85 -11.56 11.74
N LEU A 19 -65.23 -11.80 13.02
CA LEU A 19 -64.53 -11.21 14.15
C LEU A 19 -63.19 -11.90 14.49
N LEU A 20 -63.06 -13.22 14.25
CA LEU A 20 -61.77 -13.92 14.39
C LEU A 20 -60.79 -13.57 13.28
N ALA A 21 -61.22 -13.36 12.03
CA ALA A 21 -60.34 -12.96 10.93
C ALA A 21 -59.80 -11.54 11.08
N GLY A 22 -60.61 -10.62 11.67
CA GLY A 22 -60.16 -9.24 11.96
C GLY A 22 -59.11 -9.13 13.08
N ALA A 23 -59.20 -10.02 14.09
CA ALA A 23 -58.24 -10.06 15.20
C ALA A 23 -56.86 -10.67 14.82
N ILE A 24 -56.82 -11.57 13.85
CA ILE A 24 -55.60 -12.18 13.36
C ILE A 24 -54.82 -11.23 12.42
N LEU A 25 -55.51 -10.40 11.62
CA LEU A 25 -54.87 -9.41 10.76
C LEU A 25 -54.26 -8.20 11.57
N SER A 26 -54.80 -7.91 12.74
CA SER A 26 -54.27 -6.79 13.58
C SER A 26 -53.03 -7.19 14.38
N PHE A 27 -52.71 -8.46 14.55
CA PHE A 27 -51.55 -8.92 15.32
C PHE A 27 -50.26 -9.15 14.47
N VAL A 28 -50.42 -9.18 13.14
CA VAL A 28 -49.27 -9.35 12.22
C VAL A 28 -48.55 -8.01 11.91
N SER A 29 -49.17 -6.88 12.20
CA SER A 29 -48.63 -5.55 11.89
C SER A 29 -47.65 -4.97 12.91
N PHE A 30 -47.30 -5.71 13.99
CA PHE A 30 -46.45 -5.17 15.07
C PHE A 30 -45.08 -5.78 15.22
N ALA A 31 -44.63 -6.57 14.22
CA ALA A 31 -43.32 -7.22 14.25
C ALA A 31 -42.34 -6.72 13.18
N PHE A 32 -42.59 -5.56 12.56
CA PHE A 32 -41.50 -4.82 11.94
C PHE A 32 -40.81 -4.02 13.01
N GLY A 33 -40.04 -4.74 13.85
CA GLY A 33 -39.00 -4.13 14.63
C GLY A 33 -38.14 -3.31 13.68
N THR A 34 -38.02 -2.01 13.91
CA THR A 34 -36.99 -1.18 13.29
C THR A 34 -35.67 -1.91 13.49
N ALA A 35 -35.21 -2.62 12.45
CA ALA A 35 -33.81 -3.03 12.40
C ALA A 35 -33.03 -1.71 12.53
N HIS A 36 -32.59 -1.40 13.73
CA HIS A 36 -31.56 -0.39 13.93
C HIS A 36 -30.39 -0.92 13.08
N ALA A 37 -30.13 -0.27 11.96
CA ALA A 37 -28.92 -0.50 11.23
C ALA A 37 -27.79 -0.23 12.24
N GLU A 38 -27.17 -1.30 12.72
CA GLU A 38 -26.07 -1.22 13.66
C GLU A 38 -25.03 -0.26 13.04
N ASP A 39 -24.58 0.72 13.79
CA ASP A 39 -23.55 1.66 13.30
C ASP A 39 -22.37 0.85 12.76
N PRO A 40 -22.12 0.85 11.45
CA PRO A 40 -21.08 0.01 10.87
C PRO A 40 -19.67 0.37 11.40
N GLY A 41 -19.53 1.49 12.11
CA GLY A 41 -18.32 1.93 12.79
C GLY A 41 -18.22 1.52 14.25
N ALA A 42 -19.26 0.97 14.84
CA ALA A 42 -19.30 0.64 16.28
C ALA A 42 -18.15 -0.29 16.71
N PHE A 43 -17.66 -1.16 15.80
CA PHE A 43 -16.55 -2.07 16.10
C PHE A 43 -15.19 -1.39 16.28
N LEU A 44 -15.04 -0.11 15.91
CA LEU A 44 -13.81 0.67 16.10
C LEU A 44 -13.86 1.56 17.33
N LYS A 45 -15.05 1.97 17.75
CA LYS A 45 -15.22 2.95 18.82
C LYS A 45 -14.66 2.46 20.15
N GLY A 46 -13.68 3.19 20.69
CA GLY A 46 -13.00 2.83 21.94
C GLY A 46 -12.04 1.65 21.82
N GLN A 47 -11.84 1.09 20.62
CA GLN A 47 -10.86 0.01 20.39
C GLN A 47 -9.48 0.58 20.09
N THR A 48 -8.46 -0.26 20.32
CA THR A 48 -7.09 0.01 19.88
C THR A 48 -6.88 -0.58 18.49
N VAL A 49 -6.50 0.26 17.52
CA VAL A 49 -6.13 -0.15 16.17
C VAL A 49 -4.62 -0.08 16.00
N GLN A 50 -4.03 -1.17 15.55
CA GLN A 50 -2.59 -1.24 15.29
C GLN A 50 -2.28 -0.79 13.87
N PHE A 51 -1.44 0.25 13.72
CA PHE A 51 -0.84 0.61 12.44
C PHE A 51 0.53 -0.02 12.35
N VAL A 52 0.63 -1.10 11.60
CA VAL A 52 1.85 -1.89 11.45
C VAL A 52 2.73 -1.30 10.35
N VAL A 53 4.00 -1.08 10.65
CA VAL A 53 5.01 -0.63 9.71
C VAL A 53 6.14 -1.64 9.66
N GLY A 54 6.39 -2.23 8.48
CA GLY A 54 7.39 -3.29 8.28
C GLY A 54 8.85 -2.82 8.28
N TYR A 55 9.12 -1.60 8.75
CA TYR A 55 10.44 -0.93 8.74
C TYR A 55 10.71 -0.26 10.08
N SER A 56 12.00 0.12 10.31
CA SER A 56 12.40 0.86 11.52
C SER A 56 11.78 2.26 11.57
N PRO A 57 11.64 2.84 12.78
CA PRO A 57 11.11 4.20 12.95
C PRO A 57 11.92 5.27 12.21
N GLY A 58 11.22 6.31 11.75
CA GLY A 58 11.79 7.50 11.11
C GLY A 58 12.10 7.38 9.62
N GLY A 59 11.65 6.29 8.95
CA GLY A 59 11.59 6.20 7.50
C GLY A 59 10.22 6.64 6.96
N GLY A 60 10.10 6.76 5.63
CA GLY A 60 8.88 7.26 4.98
C GLY A 60 7.60 6.52 5.38
N TYR A 61 7.63 5.19 5.52
CA TYR A 61 6.46 4.40 5.94
C TYR A 61 6.02 4.73 7.37
N ASP A 62 6.97 4.93 8.29
CA ASP A 62 6.69 5.33 9.68
C ASP A 62 6.13 6.75 9.75
N THR A 63 6.68 7.67 8.95
CA THR A 63 6.20 9.06 8.85
C THR A 63 4.72 9.08 8.40
N TYR A 64 4.38 8.37 7.32
CA TYR A 64 2.98 8.29 6.87
C TYR A 64 2.06 7.65 7.92
N ALA A 65 2.47 6.57 8.57
CA ALA A 65 1.65 5.94 9.61
C ALA A 65 1.32 6.91 10.75
N ARG A 66 2.31 7.69 11.20
CA ARG A 66 2.12 8.67 12.28
C ARG A 66 1.30 9.89 11.88
N MET A 67 1.38 10.31 10.62
CA MET A 67 0.51 11.37 10.08
C MET A 67 -0.94 10.90 9.97
N LEU A 68 -1.18 9.67 9.52
CA LEU A 68 -2.50 9.11 9.34
C LEU A 68 -3.24 8.84 10.66
N ALA A 69 -2.50 8.49 11.73
CA ALA A 69 -3.08 8.06 13.01
C ALA A 69 -4.08 9.07 13.60
N PRO A 70 -3.73 10.34 13.84
CA PRO A 70 -4.67 11.30 14.46
C PRO A 70 -5.91 11.59 13.61
N HIS A 71 -5.79 11.55 12.27
CA HIS A 71 -6.94 11.73 11.37
C HIS A 71 -7.90 10.52 11.42
N PHE A 72 -7.33 9.30 11.51
CA PHE A 72 -8.14 8.09 11.67
C PHE A 72 -8.84 8.05 13.04
N GLU A 73 -8.13 8.38 14.13
CA GLU A 73 -8.69 8.46 15.48
C GLU A 73 -9.87 9.44 15.55
N LYS A 74 -9.70 10.62 14.97
CA LYS A 74 -10.74 11.67 14.92
C LYS A 74 -12.03 11.20 14.24
N LEU A 75 -11.91 10.41 13.17
CA LEU A 75 -13.07 9.93 12.41
C LEU A 75 -13.76 8.71 13.03
N THR A 76 -13.01 7.88 13.76
CA THR A 76 -13.50 6.57 14.20
C THR A 76 -13.76 6.47 15.69
N GLY A 77 -13.14 7.35 16.50
CA GLY A 77 -13.12 7.22 17.95
C GLY A 77 -12.29 6.03 18.46
N ALA A 78 -11.47 5.43 17.59
CA ALA A 78 -10.46 4.44 18.00
C ALA A 78 -9.22 5.12 18.56
N THR A 79 -8.37 4.36 19.27
CA THR A 79 -7.00 4.75 19.61
C THR A 79 -6.04 4.05 18.66
N VAL A 80 -5.09 4.77 18.07
CA VAL A 80 -4.12 4.18 17.14
C VAL A 80 -2.75 4.01 17.80
N VAL A 81 -2.19 2.80 17.67
CA VAL A 81 -0.81 2.49 18.05
C VAL A 81 0.00 2.18 16.80
N VAL A 82 1.01 3.01 16.52
CA VAL A 82 1.95 2.75 15.42
C VAL A 82 3.03 1.79 15.90
N GLU A 83 3.09 0.62 15.29
CA GLU A 83 4.01 -0.46 15.67
C GLU A 83 5.00 -0.76 14.54
N ASN A 84 6.28 -0.52 14.78
CA ASN A 84 7.34 -0.82 13.83
C ASN A 84 7.82 -2.27 14.02
N LYS A 85 7.65 -3.11 12.98
CA LYS A 85 8.06 -4.52 12.92
C LYS A 85 9.03 -4.75 11.75
N PRO A 86 10.27 -4.26 11.84
CA PRO A 86 11.23 -4.44 10.74
C PRO A 86 11.61 -5.91 10.58
N GLY A 87 11.83 -6.31 9.34
CA GLY A 87 12.28 -7.66 9.02
C GLY A 87 11.94 -8.06 7.59
N GLY A 88 12.93 -8.60 6.88
CA GLY A 88 12.76 -9.07 5.52
C GLY A 88 12.25 -8.01 4.53
N GLY A 89 12.62 -6.73 4.70
CA GLY A 89 12.11 -5.62 3.87
C GLY A 89 10.61 -5.34 4.06
N GLY A 90 10.00 -5.77 5.18
CA GLY A 90 8.57 -5.65 5.45
C GLY A 90 7.77 -6.95 5.23
N MET A 91 8.35 -7.97 4.62
CA MET A 91 7.69 -9.27 4.35
C MET A 91 7.23 -9.95 5.65
N THR A 92 8.05 -9.89 6.71
CA THR A 92 7.71 -10.50 8.01
C THR A 92 6.44 -9.91 8.59
N ALA A 93 6.31 -8.58 8.56
CA ALA A 93 5.12 -7.89 9.04
C ALA A 93 3.86 -8.28 8.24
N LEU A 94 3.97 -8.35 6.89
CA LEU A 94 2.84 -8.75 6.04
C LEU A 94 2.43 -10.20 6.28
N ASN A 95 3.39 -11.12 6.41
CA ASN A 95 3.11 -12.52 6.75
C ASN A 95 2.39 -12.66 8.10
N GLN A 96 2.74 -11.83 9.08
CA GLN A 96 2.06 -11.81 10.39
C GLN A 96 0.66 -11.24 10.25
N LEU A 97 0.48 -10.13 9.52
CA LEU A 97 -0.82 -9.50 9.30
C LEU A 97 -1.83 -10.48 8.69
N VAL A 98 -1.45 -11.20 7.63
CA VAL A 98 -2.39 -12.09 6.92
C VAL A 98 -2.80 -13.33 7.73
N ARG A 99 -2.00 -13.69 8.75
CA ARG A 99 -2.31 -14.76 9.73
C ARG A 99 -3.06 -14.24 10.94
N GLY A 100 -3.19 -12.93 11.07
CA GLY A 100 -3.88 -12.26 12.15
C GLY A 100 -5.40 -12.43 12.08
N LYS A 101 -6.09 -11.92 13.09
CA LYS A 101 -7.56 -11.93 13.11
C LYS A 101 -8.11 -10.99 12.03
N PRO A 102 -9.13 -11.42 11.27
CA PRO A 102 -9.78 -10.58 10.27
C PRO A 102 -10.84 -9.66 10.91
N ASP A 103 -10.50 -8.98 11.99
CA ASP A 103 -11.41 -8.10 12.74
C ASP A 103 -11.37 -6.62 12.30
N GLY A 104 -10.37 -6.26 11.49
CA GLY A 104 -10.17 -4.89 11.00
C GLY A 104 -9.40 -3.99 11.98
N LEU A 105 -8.89 -4.52 13.10
CA LEU A 105 -8.14 -3.76 14.12
C LEU A 105 -6.63 -3.73 13.88
N SER A 106 -6.14 -4.40 12.84
CA SER A 106 -4.74 -4.33 12.41
C SER A 106 -4.67 -3.90 10.95
N VAL A 107 -3.98 -2.79 10.69
CA VAL A 107 -3.77 -2.21 9.37
C VAL A 107 -2.28 -2.04 9.14
N GLN A 108 -1.78 -2.47 7.99
CA GLN A 108 -0.38 -2.25 7.62
C GLN A 108 -0.23 -1.13 6.59
N VAL A 109 0.68 -0.20 6.85
CA VAL A 109 1.22 0.70 5.84
C VAL A 109 2.26 -0.09 5.05
N LEU A 110 1.82 -0.59 3.89
CA LEU A 110 2.53 -1.59 3.10
C LEU A 110 3.30 -0.98 1.94
N ASN A 111 4.52 -1.48 1.71
CA ASN A 111 5.18 -1.37 0.42
C ASN A 111 4.52 -2.35 -0.56
N GLY A 112 3.49 -1.89 -1.25
CA GLY A 112 2.70 -2.72 -2.16
C GLY A 112 3.51 -3.21 -3.35
N GLU A 113 4.42 -2.38 -3.86
CA GLU A 113 5.31 -2.70 -4.97
C GLU A 113 6.20 -3.91 -4.64
N SER A 114 6.89 -3.86 -3.49
CA SER A 114 7.74 -4.97 -3.04
C SER A 114 6.92 -6.23 -2.76
N ALA A 115 5.74 -6.10 -2.15
CA ALA A 115 4.88 -7.24 -1.85
C ALA A 115 4.44 -7.98 -3.14
N ILE A 116 4.08 -7.24 -4.18
CA ILE A 116 3.76 -7.80 -5.50
C ILE A 116 5.01 -8.48 -6.11
N MET A 117 6.16 -7.80 -6.10
CA MET A 117 7.39 -8.35 -6.66
C MET A 117 7.81 -9.66 -5.97
N TRP A 118 7.71 -9.74 -4.65
CA TRP A 118 8.06 -10.96 -3.92
C TRP A 118 7.17 -12.15 -4.31
N GLN A 119 5.86 -11.92 -4.43
CA GLN A 119 4.94 -12.97 -4.85
C GLN A 119 5.13 -13.33 -6.33
N LEU A 120 5.27 -12.33 -7.21
CA LEU A 120 5.47 -12.50 -8.65
C LEU A 120 6.73 -13.34 -8.96
N LEU A 121 7.81 -13.07 -8.22
CA LEU A 121 9.09 -13.76 -8.34
C LEU A 121 9.21 -14.98 -7.42
N LYS A 122 8.12 -15.42 -6.80
CA LYS A 122 8.05 -16.61 -5.92
C LYS A 122 9.16 -16.64 -4.86
N GLN A 123 9.39 -15.48 -4.22
CA GLN A 123 10.43 -15.36 -3.20
C GLN A 123 10.18 -16.27 -2.02
N THR A 124 11.24 -16.95 -1.56
CA THR A 124 11.20 -17.78 -0.35
C THR A 124 10.75 -16.94 0.85
N GLY A 125 9.81 -17.48 1.63
CA GLY A 125 9.24 -16.85 2.82
C GLY A 125 7.98 -16.04 2.56
N VAL A 126 7.51 -15.89 1.32
CA VAL A 126 6.18 -15.33 1.02
C VAL A 126 5.11 -16.31 1.49
N ALA A 127 4.28 -15.88 2.45
CA ALA A 127 3.18 -16.65 3.02
C ALA A 127 1.85 -15.91 2.94
N TYR A 128 1.70 -15.03 1.97
CA TYR A 128 0.48 -14.26 1.68
C TYR A 128 0.13 -14.39 0.19
N ASP A 129 -1.08 -13.97 -0.14
CA ASP A 129 -1.58 -13.83 -1.49
C ASP A 129 -2.18 -12.41 -1.64
N MET A 130 -1.50 -11.55 -2.40
CA MET A 130 -1.91 -10.16 -2.59
C MET A 130 -3.28 -10.02 -3.26
N THR A 131 -3.74 -11.04 -3.99
CA THR A 131 -5.10 -11.06 -4.56
C THR A 131 -6.19 -11.25 -3.50
N LYS A 132 -5.83 -11.80 -2.32
CA LYS A 132 -6.75 -12.09 -1.21
C LYS A 132 -6.67 -11.10 -0.06
N VAL A 133 -5.59 -10.33 0.03
CA VAL A 133 -5.41 -9.32 1.08
C VAL A 133 -6.52 -8.28 1.01
N SER A 134 -7.00 -7.82 2.17
CA SER A 134 -7.99 -6.75 2.26
C SER A 134 -7.33 -5.40 1.96
N VAL A 135 -7.42 -4.93 0.71
CA VAL A 135 -6.91 -3.62 0.31
C VAL A 135 -7.85 -2.52 0.78
N LEU A 136 -7.33 -1.51 1.46
CA LEU A 136 -8.11 -0.39 2.02
C LEU A 136 -7.96 0.90 1.21
N GLY A 137 -6.86 1.07 0.47
CA GLY A 137 -6.59 2.20 -0.42
C GLY A 137 -5.10 2.44 -0.61
N ARG A 138 -4.73 3.20 -1.65
CA ARG A 138 -3.38 3.71 -1.84
C ARG A 138 -3.22 5.04 -1.11
N ILE A 139 -2.12 5.19 -0.39
CA ILE A 139 -1.72 6.45 0.24
C ILE A 139 -1.09 7.36 -0.81
N GLN A 140 -0.14 6.80 -1.58
CA GLN A 140 0.65 7.56 -2.53
C GLN A 140 1.32 6.66 -3.57
N GLU A 141 1.47 7.21 -4.78
CA GLU A 141 2.37 6.75 -5.83
C GLU A 141 3.39 7.84 -6.08
N GLU A 142 4.67 7.59 -5.81
CA GLU A 142 5.72 8.60 -5.99
C GLU A 142 6.85 8.09 -6.88
N PRO A 143 7.51 8.98 -7.65
CA PRO A 143 8.74 8.62 -8.35
C PRO A 143 9.85 8.28 -7.34
N HIS A 144 10.93 7.72 -7.86
CA HIS A 144 12.13 7.45 -7.07
C HIS A 144 13.28 8.34 -7.51
N PHE A 145 14.09 8.72 -6.56
CA PHE A 145 15.33 9.44 -6.80
C PHE A 145 16.52 8.48 -6.77
N PHE A 146 17.51 8.79 -7.62
CA PHE A 146 18.85 8.23 -7.51
C PHE A 146 19.67 9.20 -6.64
N LEU A 147 19.92 8.79 -5.41
CA LEU A 147 20.60 9.55 -4.37
C LEU A 147 22.03 9.05 -4.23
N VAL A 148 22.99 9.96 -4.14
CA VAL A 148 24.41 9.61 -4.03
C VAL A 148 25.14 10.38 -2.92
N ASN A 149 26.27 9.83 -2.48
CA ASN A 149 27.22 10.55 -1.65
C ASN A 149 27.77 11.77 -2.40
N PRO A 150 27.96 12.94 -1.75
CA PRO A 150 28.40 14.17 -2.42
C PRO A 150 29.76 14.09 -3.12
N LYS A 151 30.59 13.10 -2.79
CA LYS A 151 31.89 12.88 -3.45
C LYS A 151 31.79 12.36 -4.89
N LEU A 152 30.62 11.84 -5.28
CA LEU A 152 30.37 11.39 -6.66
C LEU A 152 30.07 12.57 -7.60
N PRO A 153 30.13 12.39 -8.94
CA PRO A 153 29.70 13.41 -9.90
C PRO A 153 28.25 13.88 -9.69
N ASP A 154 27.91 15.04 -10.25
CA ASP A 154 26.57 15.65 -10.09
C ASP A 154 25.54 15.14 -11.08
N SER A 155 25.93 14.25 -11.98
CA SER A 155 25.07 13.67 -13.03
C SER A 155 25.15 12.15 -13.01
N LEU A 156 23.99 11.49 -13.08
CA LEU A 156 23.93 10.04 -13.24
C LEU A 156 24.62 9.59 -14.55
N LYS A 157 24.61 10.44 -15.60
CA LYS A 157 25.32 10.14 -16.86
C LYS A 157 26.81 10.04 -16.67
N GLU A 158 27.42 10.97 -15.94
CA GLU A 158 28.85 10.94 -15.61
C GLU A 158 29.20 9.76 -14.71
N ILE A 159 28.36 9.48 -13.70
CA ILE A 159 28.54 8.33 -12.81
C ILE A 159 28.50 7.01 -13.60
N ALA A 160 27.53 6.84 -14.51
CA ALA A 160 27.43 5.65 -15.36
C ALA A 160 28.63 5.50 -16.29
N ALA A 161 29.11 6.60 -16.89
CA ALA A 161 30.28 6.60 -17.79
C ALA A 161 31.60 6.33 -17.07
N SER A 162 31.68 6.52 -15.76
CA SER A 162 32.92 6.38 -14.99
C SER A 162 33.44 4.95 -14.88
N GLY A 163 32.59 3.93 -15.13
CA GLY A 163 32.91 2.51 -14.94
C GLY A 163 33.19 2.09 -13.49
N ARG A 164 33.12 3.03 -12.54
CA ARG A 164 33.37 2.81 -11.12
C ARG A 164 32.37 1.79 -10.55
N LYS A 165 32.83 0.87 -9.70
CA LYS A 165 31.99 0.00 -8.91
C LYS A 165 31.26 0.83 -7.83
N LEU A 166 29.91 0.85 -7.89
CA LEU A 166 29.07 1.57 -6.94
C LEU A 166 28.48 0.62 -5.90
N LYS A 167 28.54 1.01 -4.63
CA LYS A 167 27.92 0.30 -3.52
C LYS A 167 26.56 0.95 -3.19
N PHE A 168 25.49 0.18 -3.38
CA PHE A 168 24.12 0.60 -3.01
C PHE A 168 23.70 0.01 -1.68
N THR A 169 22.87 0.73 -0.93
CA THR A 169 22.24 0.24 0.29
C THR A 169 20.79 -0.17 0.02
N ALA A 170 20.35 -1.29 0.62
CA ALA A 170 18.98 -1.80 0.51
C ALA A 170 18.56 -2.56 1.78
N THR A 171 17.25 -2.69 2.04
CA THR A 171 16.77 -3.57 3.12
C THR A 171 16.82 -5.02 2.68
N ARG A 172 16.47 -5.26 1.41
CA ARG A 172 16.56 -6.53 0.70
C ARG A 172 16.92 -6.28 -0.77
N ARG A 173 17.21 -7.36 -1.50
CA ARG A 173 17.43 -7.26 -2.95
C ARG A 173 16.20 -6.88 -3.72
N ILE A 174 15.06 -7.42 -3.32
CA ILE A 174 13.75 -7.11 -3.88
C ILE A 174 13.01 -6.27 -2.84
N ASP A 175 13.26 -5.00 -2.86
CA ASP A 175 12.48 -3.92 -2.25
C ASP A 175 12.77 -2.64 -3.04
N ASN A 176 12.03 -1.56 -2.79
CA ASN A 176 12.17 -0.33 -3.58
C ASN A 176 13.60 0.25 -3.57
N LEU A 177 14.41 -0.02 -2.54
CA LEU A 177 15.80 0.40 -2.49
C LEU A 177 16.70 -0.49 -3.37
N GLY A 178 16.49 -1.80 -3.28
CA GLY A 178 17.31 -2.80 -3.98
C GLY A 178 16.92 -2.99 -5.44
N ASP A 179 15.64 -3.13 -5.73
CA ASP A 179 15.16 -3.45 -7.08
C ASP A 179 15.29 -2.28 -8.07
N TYR A 180 15.03 -1.04 -7.63
CA TYR A 180 15.31 0.13 -8.47
C TYR A 180 16.80 0.31 -8.72
N ALA A 181 17.66 0.01 -7.73
CA ALA A 181 19.11 0.04 -7.90
C ALA A 181 19.56 -1.02 -8.92
N ALA A 182 19.12 -2.29 -8.75
CA ALA A 182 19.47 -3.39 -9.65
C ALA A 182 19.01 -3.14 -11.09
N ILE A 183 17.79 -2.66 -11.26
CA ILE A 183 17.23 -2.35 -12.60
C ILE A 183 17.97 -1.18 -13.23
N THR A 184 18.28 -0.12 -12.48
CA THR A 184 19.07 1.00 -13.01
C THR A 184 20.46 0.54 -13.44
N CYS A 185 21.11 -0.28 -12.61
CA CYS A 185 22.43 -0.84 -12.93
C CYS A 185 22.38 -1.74 -14.16
N GLU A 186 21.35 -2.58 -14.30
CA GLU A 186 21.15 -3.43 -15.47
C GLU A 186 20.87 -2.63 -16.73
N ALA A 187 19.94 -1.72 -16.67
CA ALA A 187 19.54 -0.88 -17.81
C ALA A 187 20.71 -0.02 -18.32
N LEU A 188 21.46 0.59 -17.43
CA LEU A 188 22.57 1.49 -17.78
C LEU A 188 23.93 0.77 -17.86
N LYS A 189 23.98 -0.56 -17.69
CA LYS A 189 25.20 -1.39 -17.70
C LYS A 189 26.28 -0.91 -16.72
N MET A 190 25.84 -0.47 -15.54
CA MET A 190 26.70 0.04 -14.50
C MET A 190 27.33 -1.10 -13.69
N ASN A 191 28.54 -0.89 -13.17
CA ASN A 191 29.18 -1.81 -12.25
C ASN A 191 28.67 -1.53 -10.82
N CYS A 192 27.85 -2.43 -10.27
CA CYS A 192 27.16 -2.20 -9.02
C CYS A 192 27.30 -3.39 -8.04
N GLN A 193 27.18 -3.07 -6.77
CA GLN A 193 27.05 -4.00 -5.66
C GLN A 193 25.92 -3.53 -4.75
N ILE A 194 24.94 -4.39 -4.46
CA ILE A 194 23.82 -4.05 -3.57
C ILE A 194 24.06 -4.70 -2.20
N ILE A 195 24.30 -3.88 -1.18
CA ILE A 195 24.50 -4.26 0.22
C ILE A 195 23.12 -4.26 0.89
N THR A 196 22.71 -5.42 1.40
CA THR A 196 21.41 -5.61 2.04
C THR A 196 21.54 -5.75 3.57
N GLY A 197 20.41 -5.71 4.28
CA GLY A 197 20.36 -5.90 5.73
C GLY A 197 19.98 -4.67 6.54
N TYR A 198 19.87 -3.50 5.90
CA TYR A 198 19.39 -2.28 6.56
C TYR A 198 17.91 -2.45 6.98
N LYS A 199 17.54 -1.90 8.12
CA LYS A 199 16.17 -2.05 8.69
C LYS A 199 15.14 -1.08 8.13
N GLY A 200 15.58 -0.13 7.29
CA GLY A 200 14.73 0.86 6.64
C GLY A 200 15.53 1.93 5.90
N SER A 201 14.82 2.82 5.21
CA SER A 201 15.43 3.88 4.39
C SER A 201 16.30 4.86 5.20
N LYS A 202 15.94 5.12 6.48
CA LYS A 202 16.72 6.00 7.34
C LYS A 202 18.13 5.45 7.59
N GLU A 203 18.24 4.18 7.96
CA GLU A 203 19.52 3.53 8.21
C GLU A 203 20.35 3.42 6.91
N ALA A 204 19.69 3.01 5.82
CA ALA A 204 20.32 2.94 4.49
C ALA A 204 20.83 4.30 4.01
N GLY A 205 20.04 5.38 4.20
CA GLY A 205 20.43 6.75 3.86
C GLY A 205 21.60 7.27 4.71
N LEU A 206 21.63 6.96 6.01
CA LEU A 206 22.73 7.32 6.89
C LEU A 206 24.06 6.70 6.42
N ALA A 207 24.07 5.46 5.96
CA ALA A 207 25.27 4.81 5.41
C ALA A 207 25.81 5.55 4.18
N VAL A 208 24.94 6.05 3.29
CA VAL A 208 25.35 6.89 2.16
C VAL A 208 25.87 8.26 2.63
N MET A 209 25.18 8.89 3.56
CA MET A 209 25.62 10.19 4.15
C MET A 209 26.99 10.11 4.79
N ASN A 210 27.30 8.99 5.45
CA ASN A 210 28.57 8.76 6.12
C ASN A 210 29.68 8.28 5.16
N GLY A 211 29.35 7.95 3.91
CA GLY A 211 30.29 7.43 2.91
C GLY A 211 30.66 5.96 3.07
N GLU A 212 29.86 5.20 3.83
CA GLU A 212 29.98 3.73 3.96
C GLU A 212 29.50 3.04 2.68
N ALA A 213 28.57 3.69 1.96
CA ALA A 213 28.09 3.31 0.65
C ALA A 213 28.05 4.54 -0.28
N ASP A 214 27.96 4.28 -1.59
CA ASP A 214 28.03 5.30 -2.62
C ASP A 214 26.65 5.87 -2.98
N ALA A 215 25.61 5.04 -3.00
CA ALA A 215 24.31 5.40 -3.58
C ALA A 215 23.14 4.68 -2.90
N LEU A 216 21.96 5.21 -3.18
CA LEU A 216 20.67 4.71 -2.73
C LEU A 216 19.60 5.10 -3.76
N THR A 217 18.74 4.18 -4.17
CA THR A 217 17.49 4.53 -4.83
C THR A 217 16.39 4.61 -3.78
N ILE A 218 15.58 5.66 -3.80
CA ILE A 218 14.65 5.95 -2.71
C ILE A 218 13.44 6.75 -3.21
N SER A 219 12.29 6.61 -2.55
CA SER A 219 11.12 7.43 -2.83
C SER A 219 11.42 8.93 -2.73
N GLU A 220 10.77 9.73 -3.58
CA GLU A 220 11.09 11.16 -3.71
C GLU A 220 10.97 11.93 -2.39
N SER A 221 9.92 11.70 -1.59
CA SER A 221 9.71 12.36 -0.31
C SER A 221 10.88 12.14 0.67
N SER A 222 11.33 10.89 0.81
CA SER A 222 12.47 10.55 1.65
C SER A 222 13.80 11.04 1.06
N GLY A 223 13.98 10.90 -0.25
CA GLY A 223 15.18 11.34 -0.95
C GLY A 223 15.37 12.85 -0.90
N PHE A 224 14.29 13.61 -1.08
CA PHE A 224 14.30 15.04 -0.91
C PHE A 224 14.73 15.44 0.52
N THR A 225 14.12 14.79 1.53
CA THR A 225 14.50 15.04 2.95
C THR A 225 15.96 14.73 3.21
N TYR A 226 16.50 13.64 2.65
CA TYR A 226 17.91 13.23 2.90
C TYR A 226 18.92 14.09 2.14
N ALA A 227 18.52 14.72 1.03
CA ALA A 227 19.37 15.66 0.30
C ALA A 227 19.46 17.04 0.97
N GLN A 228 18.52 17.38 1.85
CA GLN A 228 18.60 18.61 2.62
C GLN A 228 19.86 18.64 3.49
N GLY A 229 20.56 19.76 3.49
CA GLY A 229 21.82 19.91 4.23
C GLY A 229 23.05 19.36 3.51
N GLY A 230 22.96 18.91 2.28
CA GLY A 230 24.10 18.61 1.40
C GLY A 230 24.90 17.35 1.74
N ARG A 231 24.40 16.50 2.66
CA ARG A 231 25.07 15.24 3.03
C ARG A 231 24.84 14.11 2.01
N THR A 232 23.86 14.27 1.15
CA THR A 232 23.63 13.48 -0.07
C THR A 232 23.16 14.41 -1.17
N LYS A 233 23.19 13.95 -2.43
CA LYS A 233 22.64 14.70 -3.57
C LYS A 233 21.81 13.79 -4.48
N ILE A 234 20.75 14.36 -5.07
CA ILE A 234 19.93 13.72 -6.06
C ILE A 234 20.55 13.97 -7.43
N VAL A 235 20.74 12.92 -8.24
CA VAL A 235 21.38 13.00 -9.54
C VAL A 235 20.50 12.54 -10.70
N ALA A 236 19.33 11.96 -10.41
CA ALA A 236 18.30 11.63 -11.40
C ALA A 236 16.95 11.34 -10.74
N THR A 237 15.87 11.52 -11.52
CA THR A 237 14.53 11.01 -11.21
C THR A 237 14.31 9.70 -11.98
N ILE A 238 13.90 8.64 -11.28
CA ILE A 238 13.48 7.37 -11.89
C ILE A 238 11.96 7.37 -12.01
N GLY A 239 11.47 7.80 -13.16
CA GLY A 239 10.05 7.98 -13.45
C GLY A 239 9.85 8.47 -14.88
N HIS A 240 8.62 8.36 -15.41
CA HIS A 240 8.27 8.89 -16.73
C HIS A 240 8.16 10.42 -16.76
N LYS A 241 7.98 11.02 -15.58
CA LYS A 241 7.90 12.49 -15.39
C LYS A 241 8.88 12.91 -14.31
N ARG A 242 9.31 14.15 -14.39
CA ARG A 242 10.09 14.81 -13.33
C ARG A 242 9.26 14.89 -12.04
N SER A 243 9.95 14.91 -10.92
CA SER A 243 9.34 15.14 -9.60
C SER A 243 8.87 16.59 -9.46
N GLU A 244 7.72 16.79 -8.82
CA GLU A 244 7.25 18.14 -8.47
C GLU A 244 8.13 18.79 -7.40
N LEU A 245 8.76 17.98 -6.53
CA LEU A 245 9.71 18.47 -5.52
C LEU A 245 11.05 18.90 -6.14
N MET A 246 11.42 18.36 -7.30
CA MET A 246 12.67 18.62 -8.01
C MET A 246 12.42 18.84 -9.52
N PRO A 247 11.69 19.89 -9.93
CA PRO A 247 11.26 20.08 -11.32
C PRO A 247 12.42 20.26 -12.31
N ASN A 248 13.60 20.67 -11.81
CA ASN A 248 14.80 20.82 -12.63
C ASN A 248 15.64 19.52 -12.72
N MET A 249 15.33 18.48 -11.92
CA MET A 249 16.04 17.20 -11.96
C MET A 249 15.50 16.34 -13.09
N PRO A 250 16.30 16.03 -14.13
CA PRO A 250 15.83 15.24 -15.25
C PRO A 250 15.53 13.79 -14.86
N THR A 251 14.67 13.17 -15.65
CA THR A 251 14.39 11.73 -15.56
C THR A 251 15.48 10.92 -16.25
N VAL A 252 15.56 9.62 -15.95
CA VAL A 252 16.45 8.70 -16.68
C VAL A 252 16.14 8.65 -18.18
N TYR A 253 14.87 8.87 -18.57
CA TYR A 253 14.46 8.91 -19.97
C TYR A 253 14.92 10.18 -20.72
N GLU A 254 15.07 11.29 -20.00
CA GLU A 254 15.59 12.55 -20.56
C GLU A 254 17.12 12.56 -20.60
N MET A 255 17.78 11.82 -19.68
CA MET A 255 19.24 11.82 -19.58
C MET A 255 19.90 10.88 -20.59
N PHE A 256 19.24 9.78 -20.97
CA PHE A 256 19.82 8.72 -21.79
C PHE A 256 19.00 8.43 -23.04
N GLU A 257 19.67 8.19 -24.15
CA GLU A 257 19.08 7.57 -25.34
C GLU A 257 18.95 6.06 -25.10
N LEU A 258 17.84 5.68 -24.46
CA LEU A 258 17.63 4.28 -24.04
C LEU A 258 17.30 3.40 -25.24
N THR A 259 18.03 2.28 -25.38
CA THR A 259 17.64 1.20 -26.29
C THR A 259 16.29 0.59 -25.86
N PRO A 260 15.58 -0.16 -26.75
CA PRO A 260 14.33 -0.84 -26.37
C PRO A 260 14.46 -1.75 -25.15
N GLU A 261 15.59 -2.44 -24.99
CA GLU A 261 15.84 -3.30 -23.82
C GLU A 261 16.04 -2.49 -22.54
N GLN A 262 16.82 -1.43 -22.59
CA GLN A 262 17.04 -0.53 -21.44
C GLN A 262 15.72 0.13 -20.99
N LYS A 263 14.93 0.59 -21.97
CA LYS A 263 13.60 1.15 -21.71
C LYS A 263 12.67 0.13 -21.09
N TRP A 264 12.68 -1.13 -21.57
CA TRP A 264 11.86 -2.20 -21.02
C TRP A 264 12.14 -2.45 -19.53
N TRP A 265 13.38 -2.37 -19.07
CA TRP A 265 13.73 -2.54 -17.66
C TRP A 265 13.07 -1.45 -16.78
N PHE A 266 13.17 -0.20 -17.19
CA PHE A 266 12.52 0.89 -16.47
C PHE A 266 11.00 0.80 -16.53
N ASP A 267 10.42 0.58 -17.72
CA ASP A 267 8.97 0.47 -17.92
C ASP A 267 8.38 -0.69 -17.12
N PHE A 268 9.06 -1.84 -17.08
CA PHE A 268 8.67 -2.98 -16.25
C PHE A 268 8.58 -2.57 -14.77
N ARG A 269 9.61 -1.95 -14.22
CA ARG A 269 9.60 -1.56 -12.81
C ARG A 269 8.54 -0.50 -12.52
N LEU A 270 8.39 0.48 -13.40
CA LEU A 270 7.42 1.55 -13.26
C LEU A 270 5.97 1.06 -13.43
N SER A 271 5.73 -0.05 -14.13
CA SER A 271 4.37 -0.62 -14.23
C SER A 271 3.84 -1.11 -12.87
N ILE A 272 4.72 -1.48 -11.95
CA ILE A 272 4.37 -1.94 -10.60
C ILE A 272 4.18 -0.75 -9.64
N LYS A 273 4.74 0.41 -9.98
CA LYS A 273 4.69 1.63 -9.16
C LYS A 273 3.26 2.07 -8.85
N ALA A 274 2.29 1.79 -9.72
CA ALA A 274 0.89 2.15 -9.54
C ALA A 274 0.24 1.57 -8.27
N ILE A 275 0.80 0.50 -7.69
CA ILE A 275 0.37 -0.03 -6.38
C ILE A 275 0.82 0.89 -5.26
N GLY A 276 2.02 1.43 -5.35
CA GLY A 276 2.59 2.41 -4.44
C GLY A 276 2.63 1.97 -2.97
N ARG A 277 2.55 2.97 -2.12
CA ARG A 277 2.37 2.81 -0.68
C ARG A 277 0.88 2.66 -0.40
N CYS A 278 0.45 1.51 0.09
CA CYS A 278 -0.96 1.21 0.29
C CYS A 278 -1.27 0.76 1.73
N LEU A 279 -2.55 0.83 2.07
CA LEU A 279 -3.10 0.34 3.33
C LEU A 279 -3.75 -1.01 3.09
N VAL A 280 -3.38 -1.98 3.91
CA VAL A 280 -3.93 -3.34 3.84
C VAL A 280 -4.26 -3.89 5.23
N ALA A 281 -5.17 -4.85 5.26
CA ALA A 281 -5.52 -5.59 6.47
C ALA A 281 -5.60 -7.10 6.16
N ALA A 282 -5.80 -7.93 7.18
CA ALA A 282 -5.93 -9.37 7.04
C ALA A 282 -7.05 -9.74 6.03
N PRO A 283 -6.91 -10.82 5.26
CA PRO A 283 -7.99 -11.33 4.42
C PRO A 283 -9.15 -11.87 5.26
N GLY A 284 -10.38 -11.78 4.73
CA GLY A 284 -11.56 -12.36 5.38
C GLY A 284 -12.28 -11.45 6.39
N ILE A 285 -11.98 -10.15 6.41
CA ILE A 285 -12.76 -9.18 7.18
C ILE A 285 -14.23 -9.22 6.72
N PRO A 286 -15.23 -9.24 7.65
CA PRO A 286 -16.63 -9.14 7.30
C PRO A 286 -16.91 -7.99 6.33
N ALA A 287 -17.77 -8.24 5.34
CA ALA A 287 -17.95 -7.32 4.19
C ALA A 287 -18.39 -5.90 4.60
N ASP A 288 -19.26 -5.79 5.58
CA ASP A 288 -19.75 -4.54 6.17
C ASP A 288 -18.62 -3.74 6.84
N ARG A 289 -17.79 -4.41 7.65
CA ARG A 289 -16.60 -3.80 8.29
C ARG A 289 -15.56 -3.37 7.25
N LEU A 290 -15.30 -4.21 6.25
CA LEU A 290 -14.36 -3.88 5.18
C LEU A 290 -14.84 -2.64 4.40
N ALA A 291 -16.13 -2.59 4.04
CA ALA A 291 -16.70 -1.45 3.34
C ALA A 291 -16.62 -0.17 4.19
N TYR A 292 -16.88 -0.27 5.49
CA TYR A 292 -16.72 0.84 6.41
C TYR A 292 -15.27 1.34 6.50
N LEU A 293 -14.31 0.41 6.69
CA LEU A 293 -12.88 0.76 6.71
C LEU A 293 -12.43 1.45 5.42
N GLN A 294 -12.84 0.93 4.26
CA GLN A 294 -12.54 1.54 2.96
C GLN A 294 -13.12 2.95 2.83
N LYS A 295 -14.35 3.17 3.33
CA LYS A 295 -14.97 4.49 3.38
C LYS A 295 -14.18 5.45 4.28
N VAL A 296 -13.83 5.03 5.49
CA VAL A 296 -13.04 5.83 6.44
C VAL A 296 -11.68 6.18 5.84
N TRP A 297 -10.96 5.21 5.29
CA TRP A 297 -9.65 5.45 4.69
C TRP A 297 -9.71 6.39 3.49
N LYS A 298 -10.75 6.32 2.66
CA LYS A 298 -10.97 7.32 1.62
C LYS A 298 -11.12 8.71 2.22
N GLN A 299 -11.93 8.87 3.28
CA GLN A 299 -12.12 10.15 3.95
C GLN A 299 -10.82 10.69 4.54
N VAL A 300 -10.03 9.84 5.23
CA VAL A 300 -8.72 10.23 5.77
C VAL A 300 -7.79 10.68 4.66
N LEU A 301 -7.60 9.86 3.62
CA LEU A 301 -6.60 10.10 2.56
C LEU A 301 -6.98 11.25 1.63
N THR A 302 -8.22 11.71 1.64
CA THR A 302 -8.70 12.87 0.87
C THR A 302 -9.01 14.08 1.75
N ASP A 303 -8.68 14.03 3.06
CA ASP A 303 -8.87 15.16 3.98
C ASP A 303 -7.93 16.31 3.60
N PRO A 304 -8.47 17.50 3.28
CA PRO A 304 -7.64 18.67 2.96
C PRO A 304 -6.64 19.05 4.06
N ALA A 305 -6.98 18.80 5.34
CA ALA A 305 -6.08 19.08 6.46
C ALA A 305 -4.86 18.15 6.45
N LEU A 306 -5.05 16.85 6.23
CA LEU A 306 -3.98 15.87 6.09
C LEU A 306 -3.10 16.19 4.86
N ILE A 307 -3.72 16.50 3.72
CA ILE A 307 -2.99 16.86 2.49
C ILE A 307 -2.12 18.12 2.73
N ALA A 308 -2.67 19.13 3.40
CA ALA A 308 -1.93 20.35 3.72
C ALA A 308 -0.79 20.09 4.72
N GLU A 309 -0.97 19.19 5.68
CA GLU A 309 0.07 18.76 6.61
C GLU A 309 1.20 18.03 5.86
N GLY A 310 0.85 17.08 4.98
CA GLY A 310 1.81 16.36 4.18
C GLY A 310 2.66 17.27 3.28
N LYS A 311 2.04 18.22 2.61
CA LYS A 311 2.76 19.20 1.77
C LYS A 311 3.82 19.98 2.53
N LYS A 312 3.61 20.31 3.81
CA LYS A 312 4.60 21.04 4.64
C LYS A 312 5.88 20.26 4.87
N ILE A 313 5.82 18.94 4.84
CA ILE A 313 6.96 18.06 5.06
C ILE A 313 7.31 17.23 3.81
N HIS A 314 6.82 17.66 2.63
CA HIS A 314 7.09 17.01 1.34
C HIS A 314 6.61 15.54 1.27
N HIS A 315 5.52 15.22 1.95
CA HIS A 315 4.83 13.93 1.92
C HIS A 315 3.46 14.11 1.29
N GLU A 316 3.34 13.79 0.04
CA GLU A 316 2.10 13.95 -0.71
C GLU A 316 1.16 12.75 -0.52
N PHE A 317 -0.12 12.99 -0.77
CA PHE A 317 -1.16 11.97 -0.77
C PHE A 317 -1.79 11.90 -2.16
N ASP A 318 -1.87 10.68 -2.69
CA ASP A 318 -2.46 10.39 -4.00
C ASP A 318 -3.34 9.14 -3.87
N TYR A 319 -4.55 9.37 -3.38
CA TYR A 319 -5.50 8.31 -3.09
C TYR A 319 -5.91 7.55 -4.34
N GLU A 320 -5.82 6.21 -4.30
CA GLU A 320 -6.45 5.33 -5.27
C GLU A 320 -7.37 4.32 -4.57
N SER A 321 -8.47 4.00 -5.23
CA SER A 321 -9.51 3.14 -4.69
C SER A 321 -9.07 1.67 -4.56
N PRO A 322 -9.59 0.93 -3.57
CA PRO A 322 -9.34 -0.50 -3.43
C PRO A 322 -9.72 -1.32 -4.66
N ALA A 323 -10.80 -0.96 -5.35
CA ALA A 323 -11.25 -1.64 -6.56
C ALA A 323 -10.23 -1.51 -7.69
N LYS A 324 -9.71 -0.29 -7.91
CA LYS A 324 -8.69 -0.04 -8.94
C LYS A 324 -7.39 -0.76 -8.61
N LEU A 325 -6.95 -0.72 -7.35
CA LEU A 325 -5.75 -1.44 -6.92
C LEU A 325 -5.87 -2.95 -7.12
N LYS A 326 -7.03 -3.55 -6.80
CA LYS A 326 -7.26 -4.97 -7.05
C LYS A 326 -7.19 -5.32 -8.54
N SER A 327 -7.73 -4.48 -9.41
CA SER A 327 -7.61 -4.65 -10.87
C SER A 327 -6.14 -4.62 -11.31
N ILE A 328 -5.37 -3.62 -10.84
CA ILE A 328 -3.94 -3.51 -11.17
C ILE A 328 -3.16 -4.74 -10.67
N ILE A 329 -3.43 -5.21 -9.45
CA ILE A 329 -2.81 -6.41 -8.87
C ILE A 329 -3.09 -7.64 -9.76
N GLY A 330 -4.35 -7.87 -10.17
CA GLY A 330 -4.71 -8.95 -11.08
C GLY A 330 -3.94 -8.90 -12.40
N ASP A 331 -3.97 -7.76 -13.06
CA ASP A 331 -3.27 -7.50 -14.32
C ASP A 331 -1.76 -7.80 -14.24
N LEU A 332 -1.09 -7.42 -13.15
CA LEU A 332 0.34 -7.64 -12.97
C LEU A 332 0.71 -9.13 -12.88
N PHE A 333 -0.14 -9.94 -12.23
CA PHE A 333 0.11 -11.39 -12.14
C PHE A 333 -0.13 -12.11 -13.47
N GLU A 334 -1.03 -11.60 -14.31
CA GLU A 334 -1.35 -12.21 -15.61
C GLU A 334 -0.35 -11.83 -16.72
N LYS A 335 0.23 -10.63 -16.67
CA LYS A 335 0.95 -10.05 -17.82
C LYS A 335 2.46 -10.29 -17.86
N LEU A 336 3.10 -10.81 -16.80
CA LEU A 336 4.54 -11.09 -16.86
C LEU A 336 4.82 -12.49 -17.40
N PRO A 337 5.34 -12.64 -18.64
CA PRO A 337 5.72 -13.94 -19.21
C PRO A 337 6.78 -14.66 -18.37
N ALA A 338 6.79 -15.99 -18.41
CA ALA A 338 7.69 -16.81 -17.58
C ALA A 338 9.17 -16.53 -17.86
N ASP A 339 9.55 -16.44 -19.15
CA ASP A 339 10.93 -16.12 -19.58
C ASP A 339 11.42 -14.76 -19.08
N LYS A 340 10.53 -13.77 -19.07
CA LYS A 340 10.82 -12.44 -18.51
C LYS A 340 10.96 -12.49 -17.00
N ARG A 341 10.16 -13.31 -16.32
CA ARG A 341 10.23 -13.49 -14.87
C ARG A 341 11.58 -14.04 -14.43
N ASP A 342 12.10 -15.05 -15.12
CA ASP A 342 13.40 -15.65 -14.81
C ASP A 342 14.54 -14.64 -15.01
N LYS A 343 14.50 -13.85 -16.10
CA LYS A 343 15.45 -12.76 -16.34
C LYS A 343 15.41 -11.70 -15.24
N VAL A 344 14.21 -11.29 -14.82
CA VAL A 344 14.03 -10.33 -13.73
C VAL A 344 14.55 -10.91 -12.42
N TYR A 345 14.23 -12.16 -12.12
CA TYR A 345 14.73 -12.84 -10.93
C TYR A 345 16.26 -12.83 -10.88
N ASP A 346 16.92 -13.23 -11.96
CA ASP A 346 18.37 -13.28 -12.02
C ASP A 346 19.02 -11.92 -11.75
N VAL A 347 18.53 -10.87 -12.41
CA VAL A 347 19.04 -9.49 -12.21
C VAL A 347 18.83 -9.00 -10.77
N LEU A 348 17.64 -9.23 -10.20
CA LEU A 348 17.31 -8.71 -8.86
C LEU A 348 17.97 -9.52 -7.74
N VAL A 349 18.13 -10.82 -7.92
CA VAL A 349 18.57 -11.72 -6.83
C VAL A 349 20.04 -12.09 -6.93
N ASN A 350 20.55 -12.40 -8.14
CA ASN A 350 21.86 -12.98 -8.32
C ASN A 350 22.92 -11.97 -8.77
N LYS A 351 22.64 -11.20 -9.82
CA LYS A 351 23.66 -10.49 -10.61
C LYS A 351 24.48 -9.47 -9.82
N PHE A 352 23.85 -8.70 -8.93
CA PHE A 352 24.51 -7.66 -8.16
C PHE A 352 24.77 -8.08 -6.70
N SER A 353 24.74 -9.38 -6.44
CA SER A 353 25.22 -9.94 -5.19
C SER A 353 26.74 -9.81 -5.08
N SER A 354 27.20 -9.44 -3.92
CA SER A 354 28.63 -9.39 -3.56
C SER A 354 29.29 -10.73 -3.71
#